data_e6ac4a3eb8bf25acbcbc910f29b4c257
#
_entry.id   e6ac4a3eb8bf25acbcbc910f29b4c257
#
_cell.length_a   1.000
_cell.length_b   1.000
_cell.length_c   1.000
_cell.angle_alpha   90.00
_cell.angle_beta   90.00
_cell.angle_gamma   90.00
#
_symmetry.space_group_name_H-M   'P 1'
#
loop_
_entity.id
_entity.type
_entity.pdbx_description
1 polymer ?
#
loop_
_entity_poly.entity_id
_entity_poly.type
_entity_poly.pdbx_seq_one_letter_code
_entity_poly.pdbx_strand_id
1 'polypeptide(L)'
;MARKKLILVVIDGLTPAMLERGIEERRVPALAHLVERGTYARGVTTFPSVTPVCLTSIATGVHPDVHHVPHLSWYHRGEERIVEYGSSFYAMRAVGARQSLRDSVFNMNHAHLNPAATTVFEAIEDAGLIPAAINFTAYRGRTRHRIRLPEVAARNRWYEAVYGPRRFFFFNVFESDVTGAPLAVRSRVEGSTDAYAGYVGRWLVTRDGFDFLVFYLPDFDYASHLTGPSSPLDALARADASVAQLMDAAGGPNELLDRYAVLVCSDHGQTGVSDVASLQKAFSDLRVYGGGRRVVPADHDVVVTASNRSGMVYRLAGCRLHPRELAERLDGEQAVDVVLFHEGDEAVARREREEVRFRPENGAWQVGGDPTVLDESLYPNGLARSWHALGCPRAGDVIVSARDGYELADLGGSHHVGGGSHGSLTAGDSIVPVISAGFDEPPLPEPVETLQLAPLALRHFGIQPPETMRAATSEPAPA
;
A
#
# COMPACT_ATOMS: atom_id res chain seq x y z
N MET A 1 18.18 22.93 -19.59
CA MET A 1 17.99 23.37 -18.19
C MET A 1 18.29 22.19 -17.26
N ALA A 2 18.79 22.44 -16.05
CA ALA A 2 18.89 21.36 -15.06
C ALA A 2 17.48 20.86 -14.75
N ARG A 3 17.30 19.53 -14.68
CA ARG A 3 15.99 18.94 -14.34
C ARG A 3 15.61 19.32 -12.91
N LYS A 4 14.33 19.64 -12.70
CA LYS A 4 13.80 19.90 -11.36
C LYS A 4 13.95 18.64 -10.49
N LYS A 5 14.13 18.83 -9.21
CA LYS A 5 14.03 17.74 -8.22
C LYS A 5 12.58 17.30 -8.10
N LEU A 6 12.33 16.10 -7.57
CA LEU A 6 11.00 15.53 -7.53
C LEU A 6 10.57 15.18 -6.10
N ILE A 7 9.37 15.57 -5.73
CA ILE A 7 8.71 15.20 -4.48
C ILE A 7 7.48 14.35 -4.81
N LEU A 8 7.42 13.15 -4.27
CA LEU A 8 6.23 12.30 -4.27
C LEU A 8 5.59 12.34 -2.86
N VAL A 9 4.45 13.00 -2.76
CA VAL A 9 3.63 13.05 -1.55
C VAL A 9 2.64 11.91 -1.60
N VAL A 10 2.60 11.09 -0.56
CA VAL A 10 1.60 10.01 -0.41
C VAL A 10 0.80 10.31 0.85
N ILE A 11 -0.50 10.57 0.71
CA ILE A 11 -1.44 10.77 1.82
C ILE A 11 -2.27 9.49 1.94
N ASP A 12 -2.03 8.73 3.00
CA ASP A 12 -2.61 7.42 3.23
C ASP A 12 -4.14 7.48 3.31
N GLY A 13 -4.81 6.60 2.56
CA GLY A 13 -6.26 6.44 2.61
C GLY A 13 -7.08 7.61 2.03
N LEU A 14 -6.45 8.61 1.40
CA LEU A 14 -7.14 9.78 0.87
C LEU A 14 -8.02 9.42 -0.33
N THR A 15 -9.31 9.71 -0.23
CA THR A 15 -10.25 9.54 -1.35
C THR A 15 -10.37 10.80 -2.20
N PRO A 16 -10.73 10.69 -3.51
CA PRO A 16 -11.02 11.85 -4.36
C PRO A 16 -12.09 12.77 -3.75
N ALA A 17 -13.15 12.19 -3.21
CA ALA A 17 -14.27 12.96 -2.62
C ALA A 17 -13.80 13.81 -1.42
N MET A 18 -12.88 13.30 -0.58
CA MET A 18 -12.35 14.09 0.54
C MET A 18 -11.41 15.20 0.11
N LEU A 19 -10.58 14.97 -0.91
CA LEU A 19 -9.75 16.02 -1.50
C LEU A 19 -10.61 17.13 -2.09
N GLU A 20 -11.59 16.77 -2.94
CA GLU A 20 -12.49 17.69 -3.61
C GLU A 20 -13.28 18.52 -2.57
N ARG A 21 -13.81 17.88 -1.54
CA ARG A 21 -14.48 18.55 -0.42
C ARG A 21 -13.53 19.48 0.36
N GLY A 22 -12.30 19.03 0.65
CA GLY A 22 -11.30 19.83 1.33
C GLY A 22 -10.95 21.11 0.58
N ILE A 23 -10.88 21.04 -0.76
CA ILE A 23 -10.69 22.20 -1.66
C ILE A 23 -11.91 23.12 -1.62
N GLU A 24 -13.13 22.58 -1.77
CA GLU A 24 -14.38 23.33 -1.75
C GLU A 24 -14.56 24.09 -0.42
N GLU A 25 -14.31 23.43 0.70
CA GLU A 25 -14.39 24.02 2.03
C GLU A 25 -13.16 24.88 2.41
N ARG A 26 -12.17 25.02 1.50
CA ARG A 26 -10.93 25.79 1.69
C ARG A 26 -10.11 25.35 2.89
N ARG A 27 -10.11 24.05 3.18
CA ARG A 27 -9.39 23.45 4.31
C ARG A 27 -7.98 22.96 3.93
N VAL A 28 -7.66 22.88 2.63
CA VAL A 28 -6.42 22.31 2.09
C VAL A 28 -5.79 23.25 1.03
N PRO A 29 -5.34 24.43 1.44
CA PRO A 29 -4.84 25.45 0.51
C PRO A 29 -3.57 25.03 -0.26
N ALA A 30 -2.69 24.20 0.34
CA ALA A 30 -1.48 23.72 -0.33
C ALA A 30 -1.83 22.71 -1.46
N LEU A 31 -2.69 21.75 -1.18
CA LEU A 31 -3.17 20.80 -2.18
C LEU A 31 -4.02 21.49 -3.26
N ALA A 32 -4.86 22.45 -2.88
CA ALA A 32 -5.64 23.27 -3.82
C ALA A 32 -4.71 24.02 -4.80
N HIS A 33 -3.61 24.62 -4.32
CA HIS A 33 -2.62 25.27 -5.16
C HIS A 33 -1.97 24.29 -6.14
N LEU A 34 -1.63 23.06 -5.70
CA LEU A 34 -1.06 22.04 -6.59
C LEU A 34 -2.05 21.61 -7.68
N VAL A 35 -3.35 21.48 -7.34
CA VAL A 35 -4.41 21.17 -8.32
C VAL A 35 -4.57 22.33 -9.32
N GLU A 36 -4.60 23.57 -8.84
CA GLU A 36 -4.75 24.75 -9.69
C GLU A 36 -3.57 24.94 -10.67
N ARG A 37 -2.35 24.62 -10.22
CA ARG A 37 -1.10 24.83 -10.98
C ARG A 37 -0.63 23.58 -11.74
N GLY A 38 -1.38 22.50 -11.67
CA GLY A 38 -1.01 21.22 -12.25
C GLY A 38 -2.15 20.50 -12.94
N THR A 39 -2.10 19.17 -12.90
CA THR A 39 -3.14 18.27 -13.42
C THR A 39 -3.67 17.43 -12.27
N TYR A 40 -4.98 17.26 -12.19
CA TYR A 40 -5.66 16.36 -11.27
C TYR A 40 -6.33 15.24 -12.06
N ALA A 41 -6.13 14.01 -11.61
CA ALA A 41 -6.74 12.81 -12.17
C ALA A 41 -7.20 11.87 -11.05
N ARG A 42 -8.10 10.94 -11.38
CA ARG A 42 -8.46 9.82 -10.53
C ARG A 42 -7.68 8.60 -11.00
N GLY A 43 -6.85 8.05 -10.12
CA GLY A 43 -6.00 6.89 -10.41
C GLY A 43 -6.56 5.62 -9.79
N VAL A 44 -6.11 4.47 -10.27
CA VAL A 44 -6.44 3.15 -9.74
C VAL A 44 -5.25 2.60 -8.98
N THR A 45 -5.49 2.07 -7.76
CA THR A 45 -4.45 1.42 -6.97
C THR A 45 -4.42 -0.10 -7.16
N THR A 46 -3.39 -0.73 -6.62
CA THR A 46 -3.18 -2.19 -6.64
C THR A 46 -4.19 -2.92 -5.75
N PHE A 47 -4.46 -4.19 -6.04
CA PHE A 47 -5.27 -5.06 -5.19
C PHE A 47 -4.40 -6.20 -4.59
N PRO A 48 -4.64 -6.62 -3.33
CA PRO A 48 -5.53 -6.01 -2.32
C PRO A 48 -5.11 -4.58 -1.99
N SER A 49 -6.11 -3.68 -1.86
CA SER A 49 -5.90 -2.25 -1.62
C SER A 49 -5.59 -1.97 -0.13
N VAL A 50 -4.52 -2.58 0.36
CA VAL A 50 -3.98 -2.42 1.72
C VAL A 50 -2.60 -1.80 1.68
N THR A 51 -2.30 -0.96 2.66
CA THR A 51 -1.09 -0.13 2.74
C THR A 51 0.21 -0.84 2.34
N PRO A 52 0.60 -2.02 2.89
CA PRO A 52 1.88 -2.65 2.52
C PRO A 52 1.95 -3.10 1.06
N VAL A 53 0.83 -3.52 0.47
CA VAL A 53 0.75 -3.91 -0.94
C VAL A 53 0.87 -2.68 -1.83
N CYS A 54 0.03 -1.67 -1.58
CA CYS A 54 -0.03 -0.46 -2.39
C CYS A 54 1.25 0.38 -2.32
N LEU A 55 1.82 0.58 -1.12
CA LEU A 55 3.10 1.29 -0.97
C LEU A 55 4.26 0.54 -1.63
N THR A 56 4.24 -0.82 -1.60
CA THR A 56 5.25 -1.61 -2.32
C THR A 56 5.10 -1.46 -3.82
N SER A 57 3.86 -1.45 -4.35
CA SER A 57 3.61 -1.19 -5.77
C SER A 57 4.05 0.22 -6.19
N ILE A 58 3.78 1.24 -5.37
CA ILE A 58 4.26 2.61 -5.61
C ILE A 58 5.80 2.68 -5.61
N ALA A 59 6.46 1.95 -4.69
CA ALA A 59 7.93 1.94 -4.61
C ALA A 59 8.60 1.20 -5.75
N THR A 60 7.97 0.13 -6.27
CA THR A 60 8.60 -0.80 -7.22
C THR A 60 8.04 -0.70 -8.64
N GLY A 61 6.92 0.01 -8.83
CA GLY A 61 6.25 0.14 -10.12
C GLY A 61 5.73 -1.19 -10.68
N VAL A 62 5.44 -2.17 -9.81
CA VAL A 62 4.98 -3.51 -10.23
C VAL A 62 3.88 -4.03 -9.30
N HIS A 63 3.16 -5.04 -9.75
CA HIS A 63 2.08 -5.71 -9.03
C HIS A 63 2.58 -6.77 -8.02
N PRO A 64 1.68 -7.33 -7.17
CA PRO A 64 2.02 -8.33 -6.15
C PRO A 64 2.70 -9.60 -6.66
N ASP A 65 2.38 -10.06 -7.86
CA ASP A 65 2.99 -11.22 -8.50
C ASP A 65 4.51 -11.04 -8.74
N VAL A 66 4.96 -9.79 -8.89
CA VAL A 66 6.37 -9.43 -9.07
C VAL A 66 7.02 -9.03 -7.75
N HIS A 67 6.37 -8.19 -6.92
CA HIS A 67 7.00 -7.71 -5.68
C HIS A 67 6.82 -8.66 -4.48
N HIS A 68 5.91 -9.65 -4.55
CA HIS A 68 5.69 -10.73 -3.57
C HIS A 68 5.19 -10.30 -2.17
N VAL A 69 4.65 -9.12 -2.00
CA VAL A 69 3.93 -8.70 -0.78
C VAL A 69 2.43 -8.87 -1.04
N PRO A 70 1.79 -9.93 -0.50
CA PRO A 70 0.45 -10.29 -0.93
C PRO A 70 -0.67 -9.57 -0.16
N HIS A 71 -0.42 -9.24 1.12
CA HIS A 71 -1.45 -8.72 2.02
C HIS A 71 -0.84 -8.13 3.29
N LEU A 72 -1.65 -7.49 4.12
CA LEU A 72 -1.28 -7.00 5.45
C LEU A 72 -1.05 -8.15 6.44
N SER A 73 -1.88 -9.20 6.35
CA SER A 73 -1.75 -10.44 7.11
C SER A 73 -1.81 -11.63 6.16
N TRP A 74 -0.82 -12.53 6.16
CA TRP A 74 -0.70 -13.63 5.20
C TRP A 74 0.08 -14.82 5.76
N TYR A 75 -0.09 -16.02 5.16
CA TYR A 75 0.61 -17.23 5.59
C TYR A 75 1.88 -17.47 4.78
N HIS A 76 3.03 -17.52 5.46
CA HIS A 76 4.32 -17.84 4.85
C HIS A 76 4.50 -19.34 4.79
N ARG A 77 4.21 -19.95 3.61
CA ARG A 77 4.28 -21.42 3.43
C ARG A 77 5.64 -22.02 3.79
N GLY A 78 6.75 -21.36 3.45
CA GLY A 78 8.11 -21.86 3.74
C GLY A 78 8.54 -21.73 5.20
N GLU A 79 7.99 -20.75 5.94
CA GLU A 79 8.26 -20.56 7.38
C GLU A 79 7.14 -21.18 8.26
N GLU A 80 6.09 -21.69 7.64
CA GLU A 80 4.93 -22.31 8.27
C GLU A 80 4.31 -21.44 9.38
N ARG A 81 4.19 -20.15 9.16
CA ARG A 81 3.66 -19.17 10.10
C ARG A 81 2.86 -18.06 9.42
N ILE A 82 2.04 -17.39 10.21
CA ILE A 82 1.39 -16.16 9.75
C ILE A 82 2.39 -14.99 9.88
N VAL A 83 2.48 -14.19 8.82
CA VAL A 83 3.14 -12.89 8.79
C VAL A 83 2.07 -11.83 9.05
N GLU A 84 2.39 -10.85 9.89
CA GLU A 84 1.47 -9.79 10.30
C GLU A 84 2.23 -8.46 10.32
N TYR A 85 1.80 -7.50 9.46
CA TYR A 85 2.47 -6.21 9.31
C TYR A 85 1.89 -5.10 10.18
N GLY A 86 1.03 -5.42 11.14
CA GLY A 86 0.51 -4.44 12.09
C GLY A 86 -0.93 -4.02 11.80
N SER A 87 -1.80 -4.95 11.38
CA SER A 87 -3.23 -4.68 11.18
C SER A 87 -3.91 -4.20 12.45
N SER A 88 -3.61 -4.82 13.58
CA SER A 88 -4.03 -4.38 14.90
C SER A 88 -3.09 -4.86 16.01
N PHE A 89 -3.17 -4.22 17.17
CA PHE A 89 -2.43 -4.69 18.36
C PHE A 89 -2.83 -6.13 18.74
N TYR A 90 -4.10 -6.49 18.59
CA TYR A 90 -4.60 -7.82 18.94
C TYR A 90 -4.12 -8.88 17.94
N ALA A 91 -4.11 -8.60 16.65
CA ALA A 91 -3.55 -9.49 15.62
C ALA A 91 -2.04 -9.68 15.82
N MET A 92 -1.29 -8.60 16.05
CA MET A 92 0.14 -8.67 16.39
C MET A 92 0.39 -9.56 17.61
N ARG A 93 -0.47 -9.47 18.63
CA ARG A 93 -0.37 -10.31 19.84
C ARG A 93 -0.69 -11.76 19.54
N ALA A 94 -1.68 -12.04 18.71
CA ALA A 94 -2.11 -13.40 18.34
C ALA A 94 -0.98 -14.17 17.64
N VAL A 95 -0.27 -13.55 16.69
CA VAL A 95 0.87 -14.17 16.00
C VAL A 95 2.19 -14.02 16.74
N GLY A 96 2.28 -13.12 17.71
CA GLY A 96 3.48 -12.82 18.49
C GLY A 96 4.04 -11.44 18.17
N ALA A 97 3.71 -10.45 19.01
CA ALA A 97 4.00 -9.02 18.81
C ALA A 97 5.45 -8.70 18.41
N ARG A 98 6.42 -9.41 18.99
CA ARG A 98 7.84 -9.23 18.64
C ARG A 98 8.14 -9.63 17.20
N GLN A 99 7.57 -10.75 16.73
CA GLN A 99 7.78 -11.21 15.36
C GLN A 99 7.04 -10.30 14.38
N SER A 100 5.82 -9.91 14.70
CA SER A 100 5.04 -8.98 13.90
C SER A 100 5.76 -7.62 13.74
N LEU A 101 6.31 -7.05 14.82
CA LEU A 101 7.12 -5.84 14.73
C LEU A 101 8.36 -6.03 13.83
N ARG A 102 9.02 -7.20 13.92
CA ARG A 102 10.14 -7.53 13.04
C ARG A 102 9.71 -7.65 11.58
N ASP A 103 8.54 -8.26 11.34
CA ASP A 103 7.99 -8.42 10.00
C ASP A 103 7.63 -7.05 9.38
N SER A 104 6.97 -6.17 10.13
CA SER A 104 6.54 -4.84 9.66
C SER A 104 7.74 -3.92 9.39
N VAL A 105 8.66 -3.83 10.34
CA VAL A 105 9.76 -2.84 10.28
C VAL A 105 10.90 -3.30 9.38
N PHE A 106 11.23 -4.60 9.39
CA PHE A 106 12.45 -5.11 8.75
C PHE A 106 12.17 -6.11 7.64
N ASN A 107 11.46 -7.21 7.94
CA ASN A 107 11.36 -8.34 7.02
C ASN A 107 10.61 -7.98 5.74
N MET A 108 9.61 -7.09 5.79
CA MET A 108 8.89 -6.63 4.62
C MET A 108 9.88 -6.18 3.53
N ASN A 109 10.86 -5.37 3.87
CA ASN A 109 11.85 -4.83 2.92
C ASN A 109 13.01 -5.78 2.61
N HIS A 110 13.45 -6.60 3.58
CA HIS A 110 14.70 -7.36 3.45
C HIS A 110 14.51 -8.86 3.21
N ALA A 111 13.32 -9.42 3.54
CA ALA A 111 13.03 -10.84 3.39
C ALA A 111 11.79 -11.11 2.53
N HIS A 112 10.80 -10.21 2.59
CA HIS A 112 9.52 -10.45 1.92
C HIS A 112 9.43 -9.77 0.56
N LEU A 113 9.95 -8.56 0.40
CA LEU A 113 10.05 -7.91 -0.91
C LEU A 113 10.98 -8.69 -1.83
N ASN A 114 10.48 -9.11 -3.00
CA ASN A 114 11.26 -9.85 -3.99
C ASN A 114 12.55 -9.09 -4.36
N PRO A 115 13.73 -9.72 -4.24
CA PRO A 115 15.00 -9.09 -4.62
C PRO A 115 15.06 -8.64 -6.10
N ALA A 116 14.31 -9.28 -6.98
CA ALA A 116 14.25 -8.93 -8.40
C ALA A 116 13.40 -7.67 -8.68
N ALA A 117 12.49 -7.31 -7.78
CA ALA A 117 11.71 -6.08 -7.89
C ALA A 117 12.54 -4.89 -7.38
N THR A 118 13.19 -4.17 -8.29
CA THR A 118 13.97 -2.97 -7.96
C THR A 118 13.05 -1.85 -7.47
N THR A 119 13.39 -1.18 -6.38
CA THR A 119 12.65 0.00 -5.92
C THR A 119 13.10 1.27 -6.63
N VAL A 120 12.25 2.28 -6.64
CA VAL A 120 12.58 3.62 -7.17
C VAL A 120 13.80 4.21 -6.43
N PHE A 121 13.96 3.93 -5.13
CA PHE A 121 15.11 4.40 -4.35
C PHE A 121 16.41 3.75 -4.82
N GLU A 122 16.39 2.44 -5.05
CA GLU A 122 17.54 1.70 -5.57
C GLU A 122 17.97 2.24 -6.94
N ALA A 123 17.02 2.40 -7.86
CA ALA A 123 17.30 2.87 -9.22
C ALA A 123 17.82 4.32 -9.26
N ILE A 124 17.29 5.21 -8.42
CA ILE A 124 17.73 6.61 -8.31
C ILE A 124 19.15 6.68 -7.73
N GLU A 125 19.43 5.87 -6.68
CA GLU A 125 20.76 5.84 -6.07
C GLU A 125 21.81 5.22 -6.98
N ASP A 126 21.45 4.16 -7.73
CA ASP A 126 22.31 3.54 -8.75
C ASP A 126 22.66 4.53 -9.89
N ALA A 127 21.81 5.53 -10.17
CA ALA A 127 22.08 6.61 -11.08
C ALA A 127 22.91 7.78 -10.49
N GLY A 128 23.34 7.65 -9.23
CA GLY A 128 24.16 8.65 -8.54
C GLY A 128 23.40 9.84 -7.94
N LEU A 129 22.07 9.80 -7.95
CA LEU A 129 21.19 10.79 -7.34
C LEU A 129 20.93 10.46 -5.86
N ILE A 130 20.36 11.41 -5.14
CA ILE A 130 20.08 11.31 -3.70
C ILE A 130 18.59 11.03 -3.45
N PRO A 131 18.17 9.77 -3.23
CA PRO A 131 16.83 9.48 -2.79
C PRO A 131 16.66 9.77 -1.30
N ALA A 132 15.46 10.22 -0.93
CA ALA A 132 15.02 10.45 0.44
C ALA A 132 13.66 9.80 0.68
N ALA A 133 13.42 9.30 1.89
CA ALA A 133 12.12 8.83 2.34
C ALA A 133 11.83 9.29 3.76
N ILE A 134 10.60 9.74 3.98
CA ILE A 134 10.08 10.09 5.29
C ILE A 134 8.86 9.21 5.56
N ASN A 135 8.92 8.41 6.62
CA ASN A 135 7.88 7.48 7.10
C ASN A 135 7.45 6.36 6.12
N PHE A 136 7.98 6.31 4.93
CA PHE A 136 7.54 5.38 3.90
C PHE A 136 7.95 3.94 4.21
N THR A 137 6.99 3.01 4.30
CA THR A 137 7.22 1.65 4.82
C THR A 137 7.90 0.72 3.82
N ALA A 138 7.71 0.90 2.50
CA ALA A 138 8.39 0.15 1.45
C ALA A 138 9.73 0.83 1.06
N TYR A 139 10.67 0.85 1.98
CA TYR A 139 11.85 1.73 1.95
C TYR A 139 13.13 1.08 1.42
N ARG A 140 13.13 -0.14 0.92
CA ARG A 140 14.38 -0.78 0.48
C ARG A 140 15.19 0.11 -0.47
N GLY A 141 16.48 0.30 -0.16
CA GLY A 141 17.43 1.12 -0.89
C GLY A 141 18.83 0.53 -0.84
N ARG A 142 19.85 1.27 -1.33
CA ARG A 142 21.23 0.82 -1.42
C ARG A 142 22.08 1.23 -0.22
N THR A 143 21.69 2.29 0.48
CA THR A 143 22.48 2.83 1.59
C THR A 143 22.26 2.04 2.88
N ARG A 144 23.35 1.61 3.50
CA ARG A 144 23.35 0.91 4.79
C ARG A 144 23.22 1.91 5.94
N HIS A 145 22.15 1.80 6.73
CA HIS A 145 21.92 2.60 7.92
C HIS A 145 22.08 1.76 9.19
N ARG A 146 22.86 2.27 10.16
CA ARG A 146 22.96 1.65 11.48
C ARG A 146 21.75 2.09 12.31
N ILE A 147 21.04 1.12 12.85
CA ILE A 147 19.86 1.37 13.68
C ILE A 147 20.33 1.60 15.11
N ARG A 148 19.96 2.74 15.69
CA ARG A 148 20.10 3.00 17.11
C ARG A 148 18.73 2.79 17.77
N LEU A 149 18.43 1.54 18.11
CA LEU A 149 17.22 1.23 18.89
C LEU A 149 17.44 1.60 20.36
N PRO A 150 16.38 2.00 21.10
CA PRO A 150 16.44 2.10 22.56
C PRO A 150 16.98 0.81 23.18
N GLU A 151 17.69 0.90 24.32
CA GLU A 151 18.39 -0.25 24.95
C GLU A 151 17.52 -1.50 25.13
N VAL A 152 16.20 -1.32 25.37
CA VAL A 152 15.24 -2.42 25.49
C VAL A 152 15.12 -3.24 24.19
N ALA A 153 15.22 -2.58 23.03
CA ALA A 153 15.19 -3.24 21.72
C ALA A 153 16.58 -3.71 21.29
N ALA A 154 17.64 -3.04 21.71
CA ALA A 154 19.04 -3.41 21.41
C ALA A 154 19.44 -4.76 22.01
N ARG A 155 18.85 -5.18 23.13
CA ARG A 155 19.06 -6.51 23.74
C ARG A 155 18.60 -7.68 22.84
N ASN A 156 17.84 -7.40 21.79
CA ASN A 156 17.20 -8.43 20.98
C ASN A 156 17.89 -8.73 19.64
N ARG A 157 18.99 -8.07 19.28
CA ARG A 157 19.82 -8.30 18.07
C ARG A 157 19.02 -8.62 16.79
N TRP A 158 17.97 -7.85 16.48
CA TRP A 158 17.14 -8.17 15.33
C TRP A 158 17.84 -7.85 14.02
N TYR A 159 18.31 -6.60 13.91
CA TYR A 159 19.12 -6.13 12.81
C TYR A 159 20.14 -5.11 13.33
N GLU A 160 21.36 -5.21 12.90
CA GLU A 160 22.41 -4.21 13.19
C GLU A 160 22.31 -3.02 12.22
N ALA A 161 21.68 -3.24 11.08
CA ALA A 161 21.52 -2.25 10.02
C ALA A 161 20.31 -2.58 9.14
N VAL A 162 19.76 -1.55 8.47
CA VAL A 162 18.81 -1.66 7.37
C VAL A 162 19.40 -1.06 6.11
N TYR A 163 18.90 -1.48 4.96
CA TYR A 163 19.22 -0.86 3.68
C TYR A 163 18.01 -0.03 3.23
N GLY A 164 18.22 1.27 3.10
CA GLY A 164 17.17 2.24 2.75
C GLY A 164 17.69 3.30 1.77
N PRO A 165 16.86 4.32 1.46
CA PRO A 165 17.29 5.47 0.68
C PRO A 165 18.41 6.22 1.38
N ARG A 166 19.19 6.99 0.64
CA ARG A 166 20.37 7.72 1.16
C ARG A 166 20.03 8.68 2.30
N ARG A 167 18.81 9.28 2.30
CA ARG A 167 18.24 10.05 3.39
C ARG A 167 17.03 9.30 3.92
N PHE A 168 17.07 8.81 5.16
CA PHE A 168 16.07 7.90 5.66
C PHE A 168 15.58 8.30 7.06
N PHE A 169 14.28 8.58 7.16
CA PHE A 169 13.59 9.03 8.36
C PHE A 169 12.32 8.19 8.55
N PHE A 170 12.26 7.42 9.62
CA PHE A 170 11.22 6.41 9.79
C PHE A 170 10.54 6.51 11.13
N PHE A 171 9.36 7.11 11.15
CA PHE A 171 8.45 7.21 12.31
C PHE A 171 9.13 7.62 13.63
N ASN A 172 10.15 8.47 13.58
CA ASN A 172 10.98 8.82 14.72
C ASN A 172 11.62 7.59 15.44
N VAL A 173 11.58 6.41 14.79
CA VAL A 173 12.18 5.16 15.29
C VAL A 173 13.67 5.13 14.97
N PHE A 174 14.01 5.48 13.72
CA PHE A 174 15.40 5.67 13.30
C PHE A 174 15.49 6.78 12.24
N GLU A 175 16.55 7.53 12.37
CA GLU A 175 16.90 8.63 11.49
C GLU A 175 18.33 8.43 11.03
N SER A 176 18.56 8.57 9.73
CA SER A 176 19.91 8.53 9.18
C SER A 176 20.03 9.54 8.06
N ASP A 177 20.80 10.56 8.35
CA ASP A 177 21.43 11.40 7.34
C ASP A 177 22.89 10.98 7.21
N VAL A 178 23.36 10.70 5.98
CA VAL A 178 24.75 10.33 5.68
C VAL A 178 25.75 11.42 6.14
N THR A 179 25.29 12.64 6.36
CA THR A 179 26.12 13.71 6.93
C THR A 179 26.38 13.54 8.42
N GLY A 180 25.72 12.58 9.09
CA GLY A 180 25.90 12.32 10.53
C GLY A 180 25.35 13.46 11.41
N ALA A 181 24.67 14.46 10.84
CA ALA A 181 24.01 15.49 11.65
C ALA A 181 22.90 14.83 12.46
N PRO A 182 22.93 14.85 13.80
CA PRO A 182 21.83 14.38 14.58
C PRO A 182 20.68 15.36 14.35
N LEU A 183 19.65 14.93 13.62
CA LEU A 183 18.35 15.54 13.76
C LEU A 183 17.90 15.20 15.18
N ALA A 184 18.23 16.07 16.11
CA ALA A 184 17.67 16.02 17.46
C ALA A 184 16.20 16.47 17.40
N VAL A 185 15.43 15.85 16.53
CA VAL A 185 13.98 15.96 16.52
C VAL A 185 13.48 15.02 17.60
N ARG A 186 13.71 15.37 18.84
CA ARG A 186 12.82 14.91 19.88
C ARG A 186 11.52 15.66 19.69
N SER A 187 10.76 15.29 18.65
CA SER A 187 9.41 15.76 18.50
C SER A 187 8.57 15.11 19.60
N ARG A 188 8.56 15.72 20.76
CA ARG A 188 7.35 15.74 21.58
C ARG A 188 6.36 16.75 20.94
N VAL A 189 6.26 16.75 19.62
CA VAL A 189 5.11 17.32 18.96
C VAL A 189 4.02 16.31 19.22
N GLU A 190 3.13 16.64 20.11
CA GLU A 190 2.06 15.77 20.55
C GLU A 190 1.33 15.21 19.34
N GLY A 191 1.42 13.90 19.16
CA GLY A 191 0.38 13.09 18.57
C GLY A 191 0.31 12.98 17.05
N SER A 192 1.18 13.57 16.23
CA SER A 192 0.99 13.54 14.78
C SER A 192 2.25 13.08 14.05
N THR A 193 2.12 11.97 13.32
CA THR A 193 3.18 11.46 12.45
C THR A 193 3.40 12.40 11.26
N ASP A 194 2.35 13.03 10.77
CA ASP A 194 2.39 14.02 9.70
C ASP A 194 3.17 15.28 10.11
N ALA A 195 3.03 15.74 11.36
CA ALA A 195 3.79 16.89 11.87
C ALA A 195 5.30 16.60 11.92
N TYR A 196 5.69 15.37 12.31
CA TYR A 196 7.08 14.91 12.21
C TYR A 196 7.56 14.93 10.76
N ALA A 197 6.76 14.40 9.83
CA ALA A 197 7.09 14.40 8.41
C ALA A 197 7.29 15.83 7.89
N GLY A 198 6.39 16.76 8.21
CA GLY A 198 6.49 18.17 7.83
C GLY A 198 7.78 18.83 8.33
N TYR A 199 8.15 18.59 9.58
CA TYR A 199 9.39 19.10 10.15
C TYR A 199 10.63 18.56 9.42
N VAL A 200 10.71 17.25 9.18
CA VAL A 200 11.83 16.63 8.47
C VAL A 200 11.87 17.09 7.01
N GLY A 201 10.71 17.16 6.35
CA GLY A 201 10.60 17.64 4.98
C GLY A 201 11.09 19.09 4.83
N ARG A 202 10.65 19.98 5.72
CA ARG A 202 11.15 21.36 5.80
C ARG A 202 12.68 21.40 5.95
N TRP A 203 13.24 20.56 6.82
CA TRP A 203 14.68 20.47 7.05
C TRP A 203 15.41 20.02 5.77
N LEU A 204 14.89 19.04 5.04
CA LEU A 204 15.47 18.55 3.78
C LEU A 204 15.40 19.60 2.66
N VAL A 205 14.25 20.27 2.48
CA VAL A 205 14.04 21.30 1.46
C VAL A 205 14.97 22.51 1.70
N THR A 206 15.07 22.97 2.95
CA THR A 206 15.92 24.11 3.33
C THR A 206 17.41 23.86 3.01
N ARG A 207 17.86 22.60 3.06
CA ARG A 207 19.25 22.20 2.81
C ARG A 207 19.50 21.68 1.40
N ASP A 208 18.49 21.66 0.58
CA ASP A 208 18.55 21.07 -0.76
C ASP A 208 19.06 19.60 -0.73
N GLY A 209 18.67 18.85 0.30
CA GLY A 209 19.30 17.63 0.77
C GLY A 209 18.97 16.35 -0.01
N PHE A 210 18.20 16.43 -1.11
CA PHE A 210 17.76 15.28 -1.93
C PHE A 210 17.57 15.70 -3.38
N ASP A 211 17.48 14.70 -4.26
CA ASP A 211 17.02 14.85 -5.64
C ASP A 211 15.59 14.31 -5.80
N PHE A 212 15.28 13.20 -5.13
CA PHE A 212 13.96 12.57 -5.07
C PHE A 212 13.54 12.35 -3.60
N LEU A 213 12.33 12.78 -3.25
CA LEU A 213 11.76 12.60 -1.92
C LEU A 213 10.42 11.88 -2.00
N VAL A 214 10.25 10.78 -1.25
CA VAL A 214 8.93 10.26 -0.89
C VAL A 214 8.55 10.79 0.48
N PHE A 215 7.44 11.51 0.53
CA PHE A 215 6.89 12.20 1.68
C PHE A 215 5.55 11.57 2.05
N TYR A 216 5.57 10.65 3.04
CA TYR A 216 4.40 9.85 3.42
C TYR A 216 3.73 10.39 4.67
N LEU A 217 2.41 10.57 4.59
CA LEU A 217 1.53 11.18 5.59
C LEU A 217 0.42 10.21 5.99
N PRO A 218 0.57 9.42 7.08
CA PRO A 218 -0.35 8.36 7.45
C PRO A 218 -1.54 8.79 8.32
N ASP A 219 -1.54 9.99 8.90
CA ASP A 219 -2.50 10.34 9.96
C ASP A 219 -3.95 10.46 9.47
N PHE A 220 -4.17 10.70 8.16
CA PHE A 220 -5.51 10.76 7.60
C PHE A 220 -6.19 9.37 7.61
N ASP A 221 -5.46 8.31 7.24
CA ASP A 221 -5.96 6.94 7.29
C ASP A 221 -6.36 6.53 8.71
N TYR A 222 -5.49 6.77 9.70
CA TYR A 222 -5.82 6.49 11.11
C TYR A 222 -7.09 7.23 11.58
N ALA A 223 -7.26 8.48 11.19
CA ALA A 223 -8.45 9.25 11.54
C ALA A 223 -9.70 8.70 10.85
N SER A 224 -9.58 8.29 9.59
CA SER A 224 -10.65 7.70 8.80
C SER A 224 -11.11 6.35 9.36
N HIS A 225 -10.19 5.50 9.79
CA HIS A 225 -10.52 4.26 10.50
C HIS A 225 -11.39 4.48 11.74
N LEU A 226 -11.22 5.61 12.43
CA LEU A 226 -11.97 5.93 13.64
C LEU A 226 -13.31 6.63 13.38
N THR A 227 -13.41 7.44 12.33
CA THR A 227 -14.54 8.37 12.14
C THR A 227 -15.27 8.20 10.81
N GLY A 228 -14.81 7.29 9.96
CA GLY A 228 -15.30 7.07 8.60
C GLY A 228 -14.65 7.97 7.55
N PRO A 229 -14.65 7.56 6.28
CA PRO A 229 -13.88 8.19 5.22
C PRO A 229 -14.33 9.61 4.86
N SER A 230 -15.54 10.00 5.25
CA SER A 230 -16.10 11.33 4.99
C SER A 230 -15.94 12.33 6.15
N SER A 231 -15.37 11.91 7.27
CA SER A 231 -15.34 12.72 8.50
C SER A 231 -14.01 13.42 8.79
N PRO A 232 -12.81 12.91 8.42
CA PRO A 232 -11.55 13.38 8.97
C PRO A 232 -10.97 14.61 8.25
N LEU A 233 -11.80 15.63 7.98
CA LEU A 233 -11.37 16.86 7.31
C LEU A 233 -10.27 17.60 8.08
N ASP A 234 -10.29 17.55 9.41
CA ASP A 234 -9.21 18.14 10.23
C ASP A 234 -7.89 17.36 10.11
N ALA A 235 -7.94 16.03 9.92
CA ALA A 235 -6.73 15.26 9.66
C ALA A 235 -6.16 15.60 8.26
N LEU A 236 -7.01 15.74 7.26
CA LEU A 236 -6.59 16.17 5.92
C LEU A 236 -5.99 17.57 5.95
N ALA A 237 -6.56 18.51 6.72
CA ALA A 237 -6.01 19.86 6.90
C ALA A 237 -4.63 19.83 7.59
N ARG A 238 -4.36 18.87 8.49
CA ARG A 238 -3.01 18.69 9.07
C ARG A 238 -2.02 18.12 8.07
N ALA A 239 -2.44 17.16 7.24
CA ALA A 239 -1.61 16.65 6.14
C ALA A 239 -1.26 17.78 5.16
N ASP A 240 -2.24 18.60 4.77
CA ASP A 240 -2.04 19.80 3.94
C ASP A 240 -1.05 20.81 4.57
N ALA A 241 -1.17 21.05 5.88
CA ALA A 241 -0.24 21.90 6.61
C ALA A 241 1.20 21.35 6.58
N SER A 242 1.39 20.04 6.55
CA SER A 242 2.70 19.41 6.39
C SER A 242 3.26 19.62 4.97
N VAL A 243 2.41 19.59 3.95
CA VAL A 243 2.78 19.97 2.57
C VAL A 243 3.11 21.46 2.49
N ALA A 244 2.32 22.34 3.13
CA ALA A 244 2.59 23.77 3.19
C ALA A 244 3.96 24.09 3.80
N GLN A 245 4.44 23.31 4.79
CA GLN A 245 5.79 23.47 5.35
C GLN A 245 6.90 23.25 4.31
N LEU A 246 6.71 22.38 3.32
CA LEU A 246 7.64 22.22 2.20
C LEU A 246 7.63 23.45 1.30
N MET A 247 6.45 24.00 1.02
CA MET A 247 6.28 25.22 0.22
C MET A 247 6.97 26.42 0.91
N ASP A 248 6.71 26.62 2.20
CA ASP A 248 7.34 27.68 2.99
C ASP A 248 8.86 27.55 3.03
N ALA A 249 9.37 26.32 3.16
CA ALA A 249 10.82 26.06 3.15
C ALA A 249 11.47 26.35 1.79
N ALA A 250 10.73 26.28 0.71
CA ALA A 250 11.18 26.61 -0.63
C ALA A 250 11.13 28.12 -0.92
N GLY A 251 10.43 28.91 -0.09
CA GLY A 251 10.22 30.36 -0.24
C GLY A 251 8.78 30.73 -0.59
N GLY A 252 7.91 29.75 -0.84
CA GLY A 252 6.52 29.90 -1.18
C GLY A 252 6.01 28.80 -2.12
N PRO A 253 4.69 28.75 -2.39
CA PRO A 253 4.10 27.73 -3.25
C PRO A 253 4.63 27.75 -4.69
N ASN A 254 4.81 28.95 -5.28
CA ASN A 254 5.35 29.08 -6.64
C ASN A 254 6.84 28.74 -6.68
N GLU A 255 7.62 29.21 -5.69
CA GLU A 255 9.04 28.94 -5.55
C GLU A 255 9.32 27.44 -5.35
N LEU A 256 8.38 26.71 -4.70
CA LEU A 256 8.45 25.26 -4.67
C LEU A 256 8.39 24.69 -6.09
N LEU A 257 7.37 25.07 -6.87
CA LEU A 257 7.16 24.57 -8.24
C LEU A 257 8.23 25.02 -9.24
N ASP A 258 8.94 26.12 -8.96
CA ASP A 258 10.12 26.54 -9.76
C ASP A 258 11.30 25.57 -9.58
N ARG A 259 11.45 24.99 -8.39
CA ARG A 259 12.58 24.11 -8.02
C ARG A 259 12.26 22.64 -8.09
N TYR A 260 11.01 22.25 -7.85
CA TYR A 260 10.54 20.87 -7.74
C TYR A 260 9.39 20.59 -8.68
N ALA A 261 9.39 19.39 -9.26
CA ALA A 261 8.19 18.75 -9.71
C ALA A 261 7.55 18.03 -8.52
N VAL A 262 6.23 18.04 -8.42
CA VAL A 262 5.48 17.43 -7.31
C VAL A 262 4.44 16.47 -7.84
N LEU A 263 4.46 15.25 -7.34
CA LEU A 263 3.40 14.27 -7.48
C LEU A 263 2.70 14.13 -6.12
N VAL A 264 1.39 14.07 -6.11
CA VAL A 264 0.60 13.70 -4.92
C VAL A 264 -0.28 12.53 -5.28
N CYS A 265 -0.34 11.52 -4.43
CA CYS A 265 -1.30 10.42 -4.56
C CYS A 265 -1.76 9.94 -3.18
N SER A 266 -2.75 9.06 -3.18
CA SER A 266 -2.99 8.14 -2.07
C SER A 266 -2.50 6.75 -2.47
N ASP A 267 -2.26 5.89 -1.51
CA ASP A 267 -1.95 4.48 -1.75
C ASP A 267 -3.22 3.67 -1.98
N HIS A 268 -4.34 3.97 -1.29
CA HIS A 268 -5.66 3.40 -1.49
C HIS A 268 -6.77 4.40 -1.14
N GLY A 269 -8.01 4.06 -1.49
CA GLY A 269 -9.20 4.74 -1.02
C GLY A 269 -9.71 4.15 0.29
N GLN A 270 -10.93 4.53 0.71
CA GLN A 270 -11.58 3.97 1.89
C GLN A 270 -13.10 3.95 1.73
N THR A 271 -13.73 2.97 2.38
CA THR A 271 -15.19 2.78 2.42
C THR A 271 -15.67 2.73 3.88
N GLY A 272 -16.87 3.27 4.15
CA GLY A 272 -17.48 3.21 5.48
C GLY A 272 -17.83 1.78 5.90
N VAL A 273 -17.65 1.45 7.18
CA VAL A 273 -17.92 0.13 7.75
C VAL A 273 -19.11 0.19 8.68
N SER A 274 -20.15 -0.59 8.40
CA SER A 274 -21.36 -0.72 9.22
C SER A 274 -21.43 -2.05 9.96
N ASP A 275 -20.75 -3.09 9.46
CA ASP A 275 -20.79 -4.43 10.04
C ASP A 275 -19.45 -5.17 9.85
N VAL A 276 -19.25 -6.26 10.59
CA VAL A 276 -18.04 -7.07 10.57
C VAL A 276 -18.36 -8.57 10.50
N ALA A 277 -17.61 -9.29 9.68
CA ALA A 277 -17.71 -10.73 9.59
C ALA A 277 -16.36 -11.42 9.79
N SER A 278 -16.41 -12.66 10.32
CA SER A 278 -15.24 -13.52 10.42
C SER A 278 -15.30 -14.59 9.34
N LEU A 279 -14.36 -14.59 8.41
CA LEU A 279 -14.25 -15.59 7.36
C LEU A 279 -14.03 -17.02 7.91
N GLN A 280 -13.48 -17.15 9.12
CA GLN A 280 -13.25 -18.47 9.73
C GLN A 280 -14.56 -19.24 9.97
N LYS A 281 -15.71 -18.56 10.09
CA LYS A 281 -17.01 -19.21 10.29
C LYS A 281 -17.42 -20.09 9.11
N ALA A 282 -17.05 -19.71 7.88
CA ALA A 282 -17.32 -20.52 6.69
C ALA A 282 -16.60 -21.88 6.69
N PHE A 283 -15.64 -22.08 7.60
CA PHE A 283 -14.78 -23.24 7.72
C PHE A 283 -14.89 -23.92 9.09
N SER A 284 -16.03 -23.77 9.78
CA SER A 284 -16.24 -24.29 11.15
C SER A 284 -16.14 -25.82 11.26
N ASP A 285 -16.28 -26.53 10.15
CA ASP A 285 -16.11 -28.00 10.04
C ASP A 285 -14.65 -28.41 9.75
N LEU A 286 -13.76 -27.46 9.52
CA LEU A 286 -12.34 -27.69 9.26
C LEU A 286 -11.48 -27.21 10.44
N ARG A 287 -10.27 -27.75 10.53
CA ARG A 287 -9.28 -27.30 11.49
C ARG A 287 -8.57 -26.07 10.92
N VAL A 288 -8.97 -24.89 11.40
CA VAL A 288 -8.39 -23.61 10.96
C VAL A 288 -7.17 -23.28 11.80
N TYR A 289 -6.03 -23.04 11.15
CA TYR A 289 -4.80 -22.56 11.80
C TYR A 289 -4.89 -21.05 12.06
N GLY A 290 -4.89 -20.67 13.33
CA GLY A 290 -4.97 -19.27 13.78
C GLY A 290 -3.62 -18.67 14.25
N GLY A 291 -2.50 -19.34 13.98
CA GLY A 291 -1.20 -18.91 14.47
C GLY A 291 -0.92 -19.34 15.92
N GLY A 292 0.22 -18.88 16.45
CA GLY A 292 0.65 -19.16 17.83
C GLY A 292 1.89 -20.03 17.94
N ARG A 293 2.71 -19.79 19.00
CA ARG A 293 4.05 -20.37 19.15
C ARG A 293 4.10 -21.88 19.37
N ARG A 294 2.97 -22.52 19.72
CA ARG A 294 2.90 -23.94 20.09
C ARG A 294 1.96 -24.73 19.19
N VAL A 295 1.41 -24.09 18.17
CA VAL A 295 0.45 -24.72 17.26
C VAL A 295 1.17 -25.11 15.98
N VAL A 296 1.01 -26.35 15.56
CA VAL A 296 1.67 -26.91 14.38
C VAL A 296 0.72 -26.81 13.19
N PRO A 297 1.10 -26.08 12.10
CA PRO A 297 0.24 -25.93 10.93
C PRO A 297 -0.16 -27.26 10.29
N ALA A 298 0.73 -28.26 10.29
CA ALA A 298 0.47 -29.58 9.70
C ALA A 298 -0.73 -30.33 10.31
N ASP A 299 -1.16 -29.97 11.53
CA ASP A 299 -2.33 -30.54 12.17
C ASP A 299 -3.66 -29.88 11.73
N HIS A 300 -3.60 -28.91 10.81
CA HIS A 300 -4.74 -28.12 10.35
C HIS A 300 -5.03 -28.35 8.87
N ASP A 301 -6.21 -27.95 8.45
CA ASP A 301 -6.68 -28.11 7.07
C ASP A 301 -6.48 -26.80 6.27
N VAL A 302 -6.76 -25.66 6.89
CA VAL A 302 -6.66 -24.35 6.22
C VAL A 302 -6.06 -23.30 7.16
N VAL A 303 -5.49 -22.25 6.55
CA VAL A 303 -5.23 -20.97 7.21
C VAL A 303 -6.16 -19.93 6.62
N VAL A 304 -6.80 -19.15 7.47
CA VAL A 304 -7.62 -18.00 7.07
C VAL A 304 -6.99 -16.75 7.65
N THR A 305 -6.54 -15.88 6.78
CA THR A 305 -6.04 -14.54 7.15
C THR A 305 -6.97 -13.49 6.58
N ALA A 306 -7.32 -12.51 7.38
CA ALA A 306 -8.11 -11.38 6.96
C ALA A 306 -7.60 -10.12 7.66
N SER A 307 -7.75 -9.00 7.02
CA SER A 307 -7.53 -7.68 7.59
C SER A 307 -8.25 -6.65 6.75
N ASN A 308 -8.90 -5.72 7.40
CA ASN A 308 -9.63 -4.68 6.73
C ASN A 308 -10.72 -5.29 5.81
N ARG A 309 -10.74 -4.99 4.51
CA ARG A 309 -11.79 -5.43 3.60
C ARG A 309 -11.35 -6.50 2.60
N SER A 310 -10.26 -7.23 2.92
CA SER A 310 -9.83 -8.40 2.13
C SER A 310 -9.29 -9.51 3.01
N GLY A 311 -9.22 -10.72 2.44
CA GLY A 311 -8.72 -11.89 3.15
C GLY A 311 -8.22 -12.96 2.21
N MET A 312 -7.51 -13.94 2.77
CA MET A 312 -6.92 -15.04 2.02
C MET A 312 -7.14 -16.37 2.75
N VAL A 313 -7.41 -17.41 1.98
CA VAL A 313 -7.51 -18.79 2.47
C VAL A 313 -6.39 -19.60 1.84
N TYR A 314 -5.61 -20.26 2.68
CA TYR A 314 -4.51 -21.13 2.30
C TYR A 314 -4.86 -22.58 2.61
N ARG A 315 -4.70 -23.48 1.66
CA ARG A 315 -4.81 -24.92 1.87
C ARG A 315 -3.52 -25.42 2.50
N LEU A 316 -3.66 -26.20 3.56
CA LEU A 316 -2.57 -26.96 4.15
C LEU A 316 -2.58 -28.40 3.62
N ALA A 317 -1.52 -29.16 3.89
CA ALA A 317 -1.35 -30.51 3.35
C ALA A 317 -2.51 -31.47 3.72
N GLY A 318 -3.19 -31.23 4.84
CA GLY A 318 -4.35 -32.02 5.28
C GLY A 318 -5.68 -31.68 4.59
N CYS A 319 -5.75 -30.54 3.89
CA CYS A 319 -6.98 -30.07 3.26
C CYS A 319 -7.36 -30.91 2.04
N ARG A 320 -8.56 -31.49 2.05
CA ARG A 320 -9.10 -32.29 0.95
C ARG A 320 -9.91 -31.46 -0.05
N LEU A 321 -10.33 -30.26 0.33
CA LEU A 321 -11.12 -29.39 -0.53
C LEU A 321 -10.24 -28.72 -1.58
N HIS A 322 -10.78 -28.58 -2.79
CA HIS A 322 -10.16 -27.79 -3.86
C HIS A 322 -10.41 -26.29 -3.66
N PRO A 323 -9.62 -25.39 -4.28
CA PRO A 323 -9.85 -23.95 -4.20
C PRO A 323 -11.28 -23.54 -4.56
N ARG A 324 -11.88 -24.17 -5.57
CA ARG A 324 -13.27 -23.95 -5.97
C ARG A 324 -14.25 -24.24 -4.82
N GLU A 325 -14.10 -25.34 -4.12
CA GLU A 325 -15.00 -25.71 -3.02
C GLU A 325 -14.86 -24.75 -1.83
N LEU A 326 -13.65 -24.23 -1.58
CA LEU A 326 -13.42 -23.17 -0.59
C LEU A 326 -14.05 -21.85 -1.02
N ALA A 327 -13.94 -21.51 -2.30
CA ALA A 327 -14.54 -20.30 -2.87
C ALA A 327 -16.08 -20.34 -2.83
N GLU A 328 -16.70 -21.48 -3.13
CA GLU A 328 -18.15 -21.67 -3.07
C GLU A 328 -18.72 -21.48 -1.66
N ARG A 329 -17.98 -21.87 -0.61
CA ARG A 329 -18.37 -21.60 0.77
C ARG A 329 -18.37 -20.12 1.12
N LEU A 330 -17.38 -19.39 0.60
CA LEU A 330 -17.20 -17.96 0.85
C LEU A 330 -18.19 -17.11 0.07
N ASP A 331 -18.51 -17.47 -1.17
CA ASP A 331 -19.49 -16.77 -2.02
C ASP A 331 -20.92 -16.76 -1.41
N GLY A 332 -21.21 -17.67 -0.47
CA GLY A 332 -22.46 -17.67 0.29
C GLY A 332 -22.50 -16.72 1.50
N GLU A 333 -21.38 -16.16 1.90
CA GLU A 333 -21.27 -15.29 3.07
C GLU A 333 -21.71 -13.85 2.75
N GLN A 334 -22.57 -13.26 3.58
CA GLN A 334 -23.15 -11.94 3.34
C GLN A 334 -22.09 -10.81 3.20
N ALA A 335 -20.99 -10.91 3.93
CA ALA A 335 -19.91 -9.92 3.92
C ALA A 335 -18.97 -10.05 2.73
N VAL A 336 -19.10 -11.11 1.95
CA VAL A 336 -18.23 -11.38 0.79
C VAL A 336 -18.89 -10.84 -0.46
N ASP A 337 -18.11 -10.14 -1.29
CA ASP A 337 -18.54 -9.61 -2.57
C ASP A 337 -17.95 -10.45 -3.70
N VAL A 338 -16.62 -10.47 -3.83
CA VAL A 338 -15.91 -11.21 -4.88
C VAL A 338 -14.97 -12.22 -4.25
N VAL A 339 -14.98 -13.44 -4.77
CA VAL A 339 -14.04 -14.52 -4.42
C VAL A 339 -13.20 -14.87 -5.65
N LEU A 340 -11.89 -14.88 -5.48
CA LEU A 340 -10.92 -15.11 -6.55
C LEU A 340 -10.14 -16.39 -6.29
N PHE A 341 -9.89 -17.19 -7.32
CA PHE A 341 -9.05 -18.39 -7.26
C PHE A 341 -8.52 -18.75 -8.65
N HIS A 342 -7.51 -19.62 -8.71
CA HIS A 342 -7.06 -20.22 -9.97
C HIS A 342 -7.76 -21.55 -10.25
N GLU A 343 -8.11 -21.78 -11.52
CA GLU A 343 -8.54 -23.08 -12.05
C GLU A 343 -7.76 -23.36 -13.34
N GLY A 344 -6.77 -24.25 -13.24
CA GLY A 344 -5.82 -24.47 -14.33
C GLY A 344 -4.95 -23.23 -14.57
N ASP A 345 -4.94 -22.73 -15.79
CA ASP A 345 -4.23 -21.52 -16.23
C ASP A 345 -5.11 -20.25 -16.25
N GLU A 346 -6.36 -20.37 -15.82
CA GLU A 346 -7.30 -19.26 -15.75
C GLU A 346 -7.45 -18.74 -14.31
N ALA A 347 -7.65 -17.44 -14.17
CA ALA A 347 -8.22 -16.85 -12.97
C ALA A 347 -9.74 -16.93 -13.04
N VAL A 348 -10.36 -17.19 -11.91
CA VAL A 348 -11.81 -17.22 -11.75
C VAL A 348 -12.19 -16.17 -10.71
N ALA A 349 -13.08 -15.27 -11.06
CA ALA A 349 -13.79 -14.42 -10.10
C ALA A 349 -15.23 -14.91 -9.98
N ARG A 350 -15.69 -15.02 -8.74
CA ARG A 350 -17.04 -15.49 -8.42
C ARG A 350 -17.74 -14.47 -7.54
N ARG A 351 -19.01 -14.18 -7.87
CA ARG A 351 -19.87 -13.24 -7.18
C ARG A 351 -21.32 -13.69 -7.30
N GLU A 352 -22.02 -13.86 -6.19
CA GLU A 352 -23.45 -14.20 -6.17
C GLU A 352 -23.79 -15.44 -7.03
N ARG A 353 -22.90 -16.44 -7.03
CA ARG A 353 -22.92 -17.69 -7.79
C ARG A 353 -22.64 -17.58 -9.30
N GLU A 354 -22.49 -16.38 -9.84
CA GLU A 354 -22.02 -16.15 -11.20
C GLU A 354 -20.50 -16.15 -11.23
N GLU A 355 -19.91 -16.44 -12.40
CA GLU A 355 -18.47 -16.55 -12.59
C GLU A 355 -18.02 -15.86 -13.86
N VAL A 356 -16.87 -15.18 -13.76
CA VAL A 356 -16.07 -14.79 -14.92
C VAL A 356 -14.71 -15.50 -14.84
N ARG A 357 -14.25 -16.04 -15.95
CA ARG A 357 -12.94 -16.68 -16.13
C ARG A 357 -12.11 -15.84 -17.08
N PHE A 358 -10.86 -15.65 -16.77
CA PHE A 358 -10.02 -14.80 -17.59
C PHE A 358 -8.55 -15.16 -17.47
N ARG A 359 -7.82 -14.85 -18.55
CA ARG A 359 -6.36 -14.92 -18.62
C ARG A 359 -5.84 -13.92 -19.64
N PRO A 360 -4.58 -13.44 -19.51
CA PRO A 360 -3.96 -12.66 -20.57
C PRO A 360 -3.59 -13.56 -21.75
N GLU A 361 -3.94 -13.14 -22.96
CA GLU A 361 -3.57 -13.83 -24.20
C GLU A 361 -3.31 -12.82 -25.31
N ASN A 362 -2.10 -12.84 -25.89
CA ASN A 362 -1.70 -11.99 -27.04
C ASN A 362 -1.89 -10.48 -26.81
N GLY A 363 -1.70 -9.98 -25.57
CA GLY A 363 -1.84 -8.57 -25.22
C GLY A 363 -3.29 -8.11 -25.01
N ALA A 364 -4.22 -9.05 -24.83
CA ALA A 364 -5.63 -8.79 -24.51
C ALA A 364 -6.09 -9.75 -23.40
N TRP A 365 -7.27 -9.52 -22.85
CA TRP A 365 -7.91 -10.46 -21.93
C TRP A 365 -8.78 -11.45 -22.70
N GLN A 366 -8.53 -12.75 -22.54
CA GLN A 366 -9.47 -13.79 -22.91
C GLN A 366 -10.44 -13.95 -21.74
N VAL A 367 -11.72 -13.67 -21.99
CA VAL A 367 -12.77 -13.65 -20.95
C VAL A 367 -13.88 -14.64 -21.34
N GLY A 368 -14.31 -15.46 -20.38
CA GLY A 368 -15.44 -16.38 -20.49
C GLY A 368 -16.37 -16.29 -19.28
N GLY A 369 -17.63 -16.66 -19.42
CA GLY A 369 -18.63 -16.55 -18.37
C GLY A 369 -19.32 -15.18 -18.36
N ASP A 370 -19.74 -14.71 -17.17
CA ASP A 370 -20.45 -13.43 -17.01
C ASP A 370 -19.48 -12.28 -16.71
N PRO A 371 -19.21 -11.36 -17.64
CA PRO A 371 -18.28 -10.26 -17.41
C PRO A 371 -18.79 -9.25 -16.36
N THR A 372 -20.07 -9.23 -16.04
CA THR A 372 -20.64 -8.31 -15.03
C THR A 372 -20.18 -8.64 -13.60
N VAL A 373 -19.62 -9.83 -13.38
CA VAL A 373 -18.98 -10.22 -12.10
C VAL A 373 -17.86 -9.27 -11.72
N LEU A 374 -17.10 -8.80 -12.71
CA LEU A 374 -16.03 -7.79 -12.55
C LEU A 374 -16.32 -6.55 -13.41
N ASP A 375 -17.54 -5.99 -13.29
CA ASP A 375 -17.92 -4.75 -13.97
C ASP A 375 -16.93 -3.62 -13.68
N GLU A 376 -16.39 -3.01 -14.72
CA GLU A 376 -15.32 -2.00 -14.63
C GLU A 376 -15.73 -0.77 -13.81
N SER A 377 -17.02 -0.41 -13.80
CA SER A 377 -17.53 0.72 -13.00
C SER A 377 -17.52 0.44 -11.49
N LEU A 378 -17.61 -0.83 -11.09
CA LEU A 378 -17.57 -1.28 -9.71
C LEU A 378 -16.18 -1.70 -9.29
N TYR A 379 -15.42 -2.29 -10.19
CA TYR A 379 -14.10 -2.88 -9.96
C TYR A 379 -13.07 -2.37 -10.99
N PRO A 380 -12.60 -1.12 -10.85
CA PRO A 380 -11.68 -0.52 -11.82
C PRO A 380 -10.45 -1.39 -12.07
N ASN A 381 -10.12 -1.68 -13.34
CA ASN A 381 -9.07 -2.63 -13.73
C ASN A 381 -9.21 -4.00 -13.06
N GLY A 382 -10.46 -4.46 -12.85
CA GLY A 382 -10.77 -5.64 -12.03
C GLY A 382 -10.08 -6.90 -12.51
N LEU A 383 -10.02 -7.17 -13.82
CA LEU A 383 -9.36 -8.34 -14.40
C LEU A 383 -7.85 -8.33 -14.09
N ALA A 384 -7.15 -7.23 -14.41
CA ALA A 384 -5.71 -7.11 -14.22
C ALA A 384 -5.33 -7.21 -12.74
N ARG A 385 -6.00 -6.44 -11.89
CA ARG A 385 -5.74 -6.41 -10.45
C ARG A 385 -5.97 -7.76 -9.79
N SER A 386 -7.02 -8.48 -10.18
CA SER A 386 -7.32 -9.84 -9.69
C SER A 386 -6.29 -10.86 -10.18
N TRP A 387 -5.90 -10.80 -11.45
CA TRP A 387 -4.87 -11.66 -12.02
C TRP A 387 -3.55 -11.55 -11.27
N HIS A 388 -3.06 -10.34 -11.08
CA HIS A 388 -1.79 -10.08 -10.41
C HIS A 388 -1.82 -10.37 -8.90
N ALA A 389 -2.96 -10.18 -8.25
CA ALA A 389 -3.12 -10.59 -6.85
C ALA A 389 -3.03 -12.10 -6.70
N LEU A 390 -3.75 -12.86 -7.55
CA LEU A 390 -3.70 -14.32 -7.58
C LEU A 390 -2.34 -14.86 -8.01
N GLY A 391 -1.66 -14.17 -8.93
CA GLY A 391 -0.32 -14.52 -9.42
C GLY A 391 0.79 -14.34 -8.38
N CYS A 392 0.52 -13.68 -7.25
CA CYS A 392 1.51 -13.53 -6.19
C CYS A 392 1.89 -14.88 -5.58
N PRO A 393 3.17 -15.30 -5.59
CA PRO A 393 3.60 -16.62 -5.07
C PRO A 393 3.28 -16.87 -3.60
N ARG A 394 2.98 -15.79 -2.87
CA ARG A 394 2.63 -15.83 -1.44
C ARG A 394 1.15 -15.60 -1.16
N ALA A 395 0.35 -15.42 -2.19
CA ALA A 395 -1.10 -15.30 -2.04
C ALA A 395 -1.74 -16.59 -1.51
N GLY A 396 -2.94 -16.48 -0.99
CA GLY A 396 -3.81 -17.61 -0.66
C GLY A 396 -4.23 -18.38 -1.91
N ASP A 397 -4.68 -19.61 -1.72
CA ASP A 397 -5.31 -20.39 -2.78
C ASP A 397 -6.66 -19.79 -3.18
N VAL A 398 -7.26 -19.00 -2.27
CA VAL A 398 -8.45 -18.18 -2.50
C VAL A 398 -8.23 -16.80 -1.90
N ILE A 399 -8.62 -15.75 -2.63
CA ILE A 399 -8.61 -14.35 -2.16
C ILE A 399 -10.04 -13.86 -2.08
N VAL A 400 -10.35 -13.07 -1.06
CA VAL A 400 -11.69 -12.55 -0.80
C VAL A 400 -11.65 -11.02 -0.80
N SER A 401 -12.61 -10.41 -1.49
CA SER A 401 -12.94 -8.99 -1.42
C SER A 401 -14.26 -8.82 -0.67
N ALA A 402 -14.30 -7.95 0.33
CA ALA A 402 -15.50 -7.71 1.11
C ALA A 402 -16.51 -6.83 0.35
N ARG A 403 -17.78 -7.05 0.66
CA ARG A 403 -18.91 -6.24 0.21
C ARG A 403 -18.88 -4.86 0.87
N ASP A 404 -19.36 -3.85 0.20
CA ASP A 404 -19.48 -2.50 0.76
C ASP A 404 -20.30 -2.51 2.06
N GLY A 405 -19.82 -1.73 3.03
CA GLY A 405 -20.37 -1.68 4.38
C GLY A 405 -19.83 -2.78 5.32
N TYR A 406 -19.11 -3.79 4.80
CA TYR A 406 -18.53 -4.87 5.61
C TYR A 406 -17.01 -4.77 5.72
N GLU A 407 -16.52 -5.21 6.86
CA GLU A 407 -15.12 -5.47 7.13
C GLU A 407 -14.92 -6.93 7.55
N LEU A 408 -13.74 -7.47 7.30
CA LEU A 408 -13.35 -8.83 7.68
C LEU A 408 -12.47 -8.76 8.92
N ALA A 409 -12.98 -9.30 10.02
CA ALA A 409 -12.26 -9.32 11.30
C ALA A 409 -10.86 -9.93 11.15
N ASP A 410 -9.86 -9.24 11.69
CA ASP A 410 -8.49 -9.74 11.71
C ASP A 410 -8.32 -10.95 12.66
N LEU A 411 -7.10 -11.48 12.74
CA LEU A 411 -6.77 -12.61 13.63
C LEU A 411 -6.99 -12.32 15.12
N GLY A 412 -7.04 -11.04 15.50
CA GLY A 412 -7.33 -10.59 16.87
C GLY A 412 -8.80 -10.28 17.10
N GLY A 413 -9.63 -10.37 16.06
CA GLY A 413 -11.03 -9.96 16.07
C GLY A 413 -11.27 -8.47 16.02
N SER A 414 -10.24 -7.66 15.70
CA SER A 414 -10.37 -6.21 15.55
C SER A 414 -11.10 -5.83 14.27
N HIS A 415 -11.77 -4.71 14.33
CA HIS A 415 -12.56 -4.12 13.23
C HIS A 415 -12.77 -2.61 13.45
N HIS A 416 -13.23 -1.92 12.40
CA HIS A 416 -13.47 -0.48 12.37
C HIS A 416 -14.97 -0.14 12.16
N VAL A 417 -15.88 -0.92 12.72
CA VAL A 417 -17.33 -0.67 12.62
C VAL A 417 -17.66 0.73 13.15
N GLY A 418 -18.34 1.53 12.36
CA GLY A 418 -18.63 2.95 12.62
C GLY A 418 -17.57 3.91 12.07
N GLY A 419 -16.46 3.37 11.57
CA GLY A 419 -15.37 4.11 10.92
C GLY A 419 -15.24 3.78 9.43
N GLY A 420 -14.03 3.92 8.89
CA GLY A 420 -13.64 3.56 7.54
C GLY A 420 -12.71 2.35 7.51
N SER A 421 -12.69 1.66 6.39
CA SER A 421 -11.75 0.58 6.11
C SER A 421 -11.50 0.47 4.61
N HIS A 422 -10.52 -0.33 4.22
CA HIS A 422 -10.05 -0.47 2.85
C HIS A 422 -9.56 -1.90 2.58
N GLY A 423 -9.14 -2.20 1.38
CA GLY A 423 -8.57 -3.53 1.07
C GLY A 423 -9.36 -4.29 0.02
N SER A 424 -10.60 -3.88 -0.29
CA SER A 424 -11.44 -4.56 -1.27
C SER A 424 -11.06 -4.21 -2.72
N LEU A 425 -11.65 -4.94 -3.66
CA LEU A 425 -11.52 -4.68 -5.09
C LEU A 425 -12.42 -3.52 -5.56
N THR A 426 -13.40 -3.09 -4.73
CA THR A 426 -14.40 -2.09 -5.11
C THR A 426 -13.81 -0.71 -5.37
N ALA A 427 -14.49 0.08 -6.19
CA ALA A 427 -14.05 1.44 -6.57
C ALA A 427 -13.78 2.35 -5.37
N GLY A 428 -14.53 2.20 -4.26
CA GLY A 428 -14.35 3.00 -3.04
C GLY A 428 -12.97 2.86 -2.41
N ASP A 429 -12.41 1.64 -2.44
CA ASP A 429 -11.07 1.36 -1.89
C ASP A 429 -9.98 1.51 -2.96
N SER A 430 -10.35 1.57 -4.24
CA SER A 430 -9.43 1.45 -5.37
C SER A 430 -9.11 2.78 -6.04
N ILE A 431 -10.07 3.72 -6.06
CA ILE A 431 -9.89 5.01 -6.72
C ILE A 431 -9.24 6.01 -5.76
N VAL A 432 -8.13 6.57 -6.21
CA VAL A 432 -7.31 7.53 -5.46
C VAL A 432 -7.12 8.83 -6.21
N PRO A 433 -6.94 9.97 -5.52
CA PRO A 433 -6.55 11.20 -6.18
C PRO A 433 -5.10 11.14 -6.62
N VAL A 434 -4.80 11.66 -7.81
CA VAL A 434 -3.43 11.85 -8.31
C VAL A 434 -3.28 13.27 -8.83
N ILE A 435 -2.28 14.00 -8.32
CA ILE A 435 -1.96 15.36 -8.74
C ILE A 435 -0.53 15.37 -9.28
N SER A 436 -0.30 16.07 -10.39
CA SER A 436 1.04 16.38 -10.87
C SER A 436 1.19 17.87 -11.10
N ALA A 437 2.20 18.50 -10.52
CA ALA A 437 2.47 19.93 -10.66
C ALA A 437 3.96 20.22 -10.86
N GLY A 438 4.29 21.33 -11.52
CA GLY A 438 5.67 21.76 -11.75
C GLY A 438 6.43 20.99 -12.83
N PHE A 439 5.78 20.09 -13.56
CA PHE A 439 6.34 19.42 -14.74
C PHE A 439 6.25 20.32 -15.98
N ASP A 440 7.19 20.18 -16.92
CA ASP A 440 7.19 20.92 -18.18
C ASP A 440 6.06 20.42 -19.11
N GLU A 441 5.73 19.11 -19.06
CA GLU A 441 4.62 18.49 -19.76
C GLU A 441 3.82 17.60 -18.77
N PRO A 442 2.50 17.40 -18.99
CA PRO A 442 1.71 16.50 -18.15
C PRO A 442 2.33 15.09 -18.16
N PRO A 443 2.77 14.57 -17.00
CA PRO A 443 3.50 13.30 -17.00
C PRO A 443 2.60 12.08 -16.90
N LEU A 444 1.30 12.26 -16.55
CA LEU A 444 0.41 11.16 -16.22
C LEU A 444 -0.24 10.60 -17.49
N PRO A 445 -0.12 9.29 -17.75
CA PRO A 445 -0.89 8.62 -18.78
C PRO A 445 -2.37 8.52 -18.36
N GLU A 446 -3.24 8.21 -19.30
CA GLU A 446 -4.62 7.84 -19.02
C GLU A 446 -4.89 6.43 -19.56
N PRO A 447 -5.43 5.53 -18.75
CA PRO A 447 -5.79 5.66 -17.33
C PRO A 447 -4.55 5.79 -16.43
N VAL A 448 -4.72 6.45 -15.27
CA VAL A 448 -3.67 6.59 -14.26
C VAL A 448 -3.71 5.39 -13.32
N GLU A 449 -2.56 4.79 -13.06
CA GLU A 449 -2.37 3.78 -12.05
C GLU A 449 -1.25 4.16 -11.09
N THR A 450 -1.40 3.87 -9.79
CA THR A 450 -0.40 4.28 -8.78
C THR A 450 0.96 3.63 -8.99
N LEU A 451 1.01 2.42 -9.57
CA LEU A 451 2.28 1.74 -9.90
C LEU A 451 3.09 2.48 -10.99
N GLN A 452 2.46 3.34 -11.79
CA GLN A 452 3.14 4.11 -12.83
C GLN A 452 3.98 5.26 -12.25
N LEU A 453 3.80 5.61 -10.97
CA LEU A 453 4.50 6.73 -10.34
C LEU A 453 6.01 6.49 -10.21
N ALA A 454 6.45 5.25 -9.89
CA ALA A 454 7.88 4.92 -9.83
C ALA A 454 8.57 5.04 -11.21
N PRO A 455 8.09 4.36 -12.28
CA PRO A 455 8.70 4.53 -13.61
C PRO A 455 8.60 5.96 -14.14
N LEU A 456 7.57 6.73 -13.77
CA LEU A 456 7.45 8.14 -14.10
C LEU A 456 8.55 8.97 -13.41
N ALA A 457 8.78 8.76 -12.11
CA ALA A 457 9.86 9.43 -11.38
C ALA A 457 11.23 9.12 -12.00
N LEU A 458 11.48 7.87 -12.42
CA LEU A 458 12.72 7.51 -13.10
C LEU A 458 12.88 8.23 -14.45
N ARG A 459 11.82 8.22 -15.28
CA ARG A 459 11.82 8.93 -16.57
C ARG A 459 12.03 10.43 -16.39
N HIS A 460 11.47 11.04 -15.34
CA HIS A 460 11.70 12.45 -15.01
C HIS A 460 13.20 12.76 -14.87
N PHE A 461 13.98 11.86 -14.28
CA PHE A 461 15.45 12.00 -14.17
C PHE A 461 16.21 11.49 -15.40
N GLY A 462 15.52 10.98 -16.43
CA GLY A 462 16.14 10.34 -17.62
C GLY A 462 16.75 8.99 -17.33
N ILE A 463 16.33 8.36 -16.23
CA ILE A 463 16.70 7.00 -15.88
C ILE A 463 15.74 6.05 -16.59
N GLN A 464 16.27 5.04 -17.28
CA GLN A 464 15.45 3.99 -17.88
C GLN A 464 14.89 3.12 -16.75
N PRO A 465 13.55 2.97 -16.65
CA PRO A 465 12.96 2.08 -15.67
C PRO A 465 13.47 0.64 -15.86
N PRO A 466 13.68 -0.12 -14.76
CA PRO A 466 13.99 -1.54 -14.82
C PRO A 466 12.99 -2.32 -15.69
N GLU A 467 13.42 -3.45 -16.24
CA GLU A 467 12.60 -4.26 -17.15
C GLU A 467 11.27 -4.68 -16.50
N THR A 468 11.29 -5.05 -15.21
CA THR A 468 10.09 -5.39 -14.44
C THR A 468 9.06 -4.27 -14.41
N MET A 469 9.49 -3.01 -14.21
CA MET A 469 8.60 -1.84 -14.23
C MET A 469 8.05 -1.55 -15.64
N ARG A 470 8.83 -1.83 -16.70
CA ARG A 470 8.39 -1.62 -18.10
C ARG A 470 7.37 -2.66 -18.53
N ALA A 471 7.54 -3.90 -18.10
CA ALA A 471 6.61 -4.97 -18.36
C ALA A 471 5.24 -4.69 -17.73
N ALA A 472 5.22 -4.24 -16.49
CA ALA A 472 3.98 -3.91 -15.77
C ALA A 472 3.17 -2.74 -16.39
N THR A 473 3.85 -1.84 -17.11
CA THR A 473 3.18 -0.69 -17.78
C THR A 473 2.81 -0.95 -19.23
N SER A 474 3.13 -2.12 -19.78
CA SER A 474 2.83 -2.54 -21.16
C SER A 474 1.72 -3.60 -21.27
N GLU A 475 0.96 -3.77 -20.22
CA GLU A 475 -0.11 -4.76 -20.13
C GLU A 475 -1.33 -4.46 -21.01
N PRO A 476 -2.20 -5.46 -21.24
CA PRO A 476 -3.41 -5.26 -22.03
C PRO A 476 -4.23 -4.10 -21.48
N ALA A 477 -4.73 -3.24 -22.38
CA ALA A 477 -5.66 -2.20 -21.99
C ALA A 477 -6.87 -2.82 -21.27
N PRO A 478 -7.46 -2.12 -20.29
CA PRO A 478 -8.72 -2.56 -19.68
C PRO A 478 -9.75 -2.83 -20.77
N ALA A 479 -10.54 -3.89 -20.58
CA ALA A 479 -11.54 -4.36 -21.54
C ALA A 479 -12.71 -3.38 -21.68
#